data_0d14bd576d97a7b3d56b8be94dd13eb6
#
_entry.id   0d14bd576d97a7b3d56b8be94dd13eb6
#
_cell.length_a   1.000
_cell.length_b   1.000
_cell.length_c   1.000
_cell.angle_alpha   90.00
_cell.angle_beta   90.00
_cell.angle_gamma   90.00
#
_symmetry.space_group_name_H-M   'P 1'
#
loop_
_entity.id
_entity.type
_entity.pdbx_description
1 polymer ?
#
loop_
_entity_poly.entity_id
_entity_poly.type
_entity_poly.pdbx_seq_one_letter_code
_entity_poly.pdbx_strand_id
1 'polypeptide(L)'
;MRQGDPRDKDADTLRLTLDPDARRSAKIKVIGVGGGGSNAVNRMVAAGLEGVEFIVANTDSQALDQSRASVKIEIGLRLTKGLGAGADPNVGRQAALEDTETIIQALSGADMIFITAGMGGGTGTGAAPVIASLA
;
A
#
# COMPACT_ATOMS: atom_id res chain seq x y z
N MET A 1 -5.34 -36.96 -0.66
CA MET A 1 -5.44 -36.84 -1.06
C MET A 1 -5.76 -36.73 -1.32
N ARG A 2 -6.02 -36.69 -1.42
CA ARG A 2 -6.14 -36.61 -1.90
C ARG A 2 -6.53 -36.63 -2.35
N GLN A 3 -6.85 -36.65 -2.56
CA GLN A 3 -7.11 -36.74 -3.13
C GLN A 3 -7.78 -36.87 -3.35
N GLY A 4 -8.20 -36.95 -3.28
CA GLY A 4 -9.12 -36.89 -3.60
C GLY A 4 -9.96 -37.23 -2.90
N ASP A 5 -10.05 -37.09 -2.19
CA ASP A 5 -10.79 -37.02 -1.52
C ASP A 5 -11.79 -36.61 -1.47
N PRO A 6 -12.55 -37.06 -1.12
CA PRO A 6 -13.51 -36.30 -1.39
C PRO A 6 -14.00 -35.54 -0.43
N ARG A 7 -13.84 -35.49 0.28
CA ARG A 7 -13.99 -34.71 0.93
C ARG A 7 -13.94 -33.72 0.60
N ASP A 8 -14.07 -33.66 -0.19
CA ASP A 8 -13.70 -32.81 -0.69
C ASP A 8 -14.44 -31.74 -0.91
N LYS A 9 -15.89 -31.43 -0.32
CA LYS A 9 -16.30 -30.38 -0.69
C LYS A 9 -16.08 -29.27 0.08
N ASP A 10 -16.28 -29.35 1.17
CA ASP A 10 -15.30 -28.69 1.85
C ASP A 10 -14.04 -28.81 1.15
N ALA A 11 -13.93 -29.85 0.41
CA ALA A 11 -12.75 -30.10 -0.32
C ALA A 11 -12.50 -29.05 -1.38
N ASP A 12 -13.53 -28.40 -1.90
CA ASP A 12 -13.27 -27.36 -2.86
C ASP A 12 -12.75 -26.10 -2.22
N THR A 13 -13.31 -25.73 -1.08
CA THR A 13 -12.78 -24.60 -0.35
C THR A 13 -11.37 -24.89 0.12
N LEU A 14 -11.15 -26.10 0.59
CA LEU A 14 -9.81 -26.48 0.99
C LEU A 14 -8.87 -26.52 -0.18
N ARG A 15 -9.37 -26.89 -1.33
CA ARG A 15 -8.53 -26.95 -2.49
C ARG A 15 -8.06 -25.57 -2.90
N LEU A 16 -8.90 -24.57 -2.83
CA LEU A 16 -8.45 -23.19 -3.08
C LEU A 16 -7.38 -22.79 -2.09
N THR A 17 -7.54 -23.18 -0.85
CA THR A 17 -6.56 -22.85 0.16
C THR A 17 -5.26 -23.58 -0.06
N LEU A 18 -5.33 -24.82 -0.53
CA LEU A 18 -4.16 -25.66 -0.69
C LEU A 18 -3.52 -25.55 -2.06
N ASP A 19 -4.24 -25.03 -3.03
CA ASP A 19 -3.73 -24.90 -4.39
C ASP A 19 -2.69 -23.81 -4.44
N PRO A 20 -1.43 -24.13 -4.69
CA PRO A 20 -0.38 -23.09 -4.70
C PRO A 20 -0.62 -22.05 -5.79
N ASP A 21 -1.18 -22.47 -6.92
CA ASP A 21 -1.42 -21.53 -8.00
C ASP A 21 -2.51 -20.54 -7.65
N ALA A 22 -3.57 -21.00 -6.99
CA ALA A 22 -4.63 -20.11 -6.56
C ALA A 22 -4.11 -19.10 -5.55
N ARG A 23 -3.26 -19.53 -4.62
CA ARG A 23 -2.71 -18.62 -3.64
C ARG A 23 -1.73 -17.65 -4.26
N ARG A 24 -0.94 -18.12 -5.22
CA ARG A 24 0.01 -17.24 -5.88
C ARG A 24 -0.67 -16.22 -6.75
N SER A 25 -1.91 -16.49 -7.19
CA SER A 25 -2.61 -15.52 -8.02
C SER A 25 -3.19 -14.38 -7.20
N ALA A 26 -3.28 -14.53 -5.87
CA ALA A 26 -3.75 -13.47 -5.01
C ALA A 26 -2.70 -12.37 -4.94
N LYS A 27 -3.12 -11.14 -5.20
CA LYS A 27 -2.22 -10.00 -5.24
C LYS A 27 -2.53 -9.09 -4.06
N ILE A 28 -1.56 -8.99 -3.18
CA ILE A 28 -1.70 -8.19 -1.97
C ILE A 28 -0.76 -7.01 -2.10
N LYS A 29 -1.28 -5.81 -1.87
CA LYS A 29 -0.48 -4.60 -1.88
C LYS A 29 -0.61 -3.90 -0.54
N VAL A 30 0.48 -3.37 -0.07
CA VAL A 30 0.52 -2.56 1.14
C VAL A 30 1.02 -1.19 0.73
N ILE A 31 0.26 -0.16 1.05
CA ILE A 31 0.67 1.19 0.78
C ILE A 31 0.87 1.93 2.10
N GLY A 32 2.06 2.44 2.29
CA GLY A 32 2.40 3.28 3.43
C GLY A 32 2.34 4.74 3.03
N VAL A 33 1.64 5.54 3.81
CA VAL A 33 1.37 6.92 3.47
C VAL A 33 2.03 7.83 4.50
N GLY A 34 2.84 8.77 4.02
CA GLY A 34 3.56 9.70 4.89
C GLY A 34 4.71 9.03 5.59
N GLY A 35 5.32 9.75 6.53
CA GLY A 35 6.50 9.28 7.24
C GLY A 35 6.24 8.04 8.08
N GLY A 36 5.15 8.05 8.84
CA GLY A 36 4.80 6.90 9.68
C GLY A 36 4.50 5.66 8.86
N GLY A 37 3.77 5.84 7.75
CA GLY A 37 3.48 4.73 6.86
C GLY A 37 4.72 4.19 6.19
N SER A 38 5.63 5.07 5.79
CA SER A 38 6.90 4.65 5.20
C SER A 38 7.73 3.85 6.17
N ASN A 39 7.77 4.27 7.43
CA ASN A 39 8.51 3.52 8.46
C ASN A 39 7.91 2.14 8.67
N ALA A 40 6.58 2.05 8.71
CA ALA A 40 5.92 0.75 8.85
C ALA A 40 6.26 -0.17 7.68
N VAL A 41 6.23 0.35 6.46
CA VAL A 41 6.57 -0.44 5.28
C VAL A 41 8.03 -0.89 5.35
N ASN A 42 8.94 -0.01 5.75
CA ASN A 42 10.35 -0.39 5.87
C ASN A 42 10.55 -1.56 6.83
N ARG A 43 9.80 -1.57 7.93
CA ARG A 43 9.88 -2.68 8.88
C ARG A 43 9.35 -3.97 8.27
N MET A 44 8.27 -3.89 7.50
CA MET A 44 7.72 -5.08 6.86
C MET A 44 8.67 -5.64 5.82
N VAL A 45 9.31 -4.77 5.04
CA VAL A 45 10.30 -5.21 4.06
C VAL A 45 11.47 -5.87 4.77
N ALA A 46 11.95 -5.27 5.85
CA ALA A 46 13.07 -5.82 6.60
C ALA A 46 12.72 -7.16 7.24
N ALA A 47 11.45 -7.38 7.58
CA ALA A 47 11.01 -8.65 8.14
C ALA A 47 10.90 -9.76 7.10
N GLY A 48 11.07 -9.43 5.82
CA GLY A 48 11.10 -10.45 4.78
C GLY A 48 9.74 -11.00 4.38
N LEU A 49 8.68 -10.19 4.52
CA LEU A 49 7.37 -10.64 4.07
C LEU A 49 7.37 -10.85 2.57
N GLU A 50 6.86 -12.01 2.14
CA GLU A 50 6.84 -12.38 0.74
C GLU A 50 5.42 -12.36 0.21
N GLY A 51 5.31 -12.25 -1.12
CA GLY A 51 4.00 -12.28 -1.77
C GLY A 51 3.23 -10.99 -1.64
N VAL A 52 3.90 -9.91 -1.25
CA VAL A 52 3.27 -8.62 -1.04
C VAL A 52 4.05 -7.57 -1.81
N GLU A 53 3.34 -6.71 -2.51
CA GLU A 53 3.97 -5.55 -3.15
C GLU A 53 3.87 -4.37 -2.20
N PHE A 54 5.01 -3.74 -1.94
CA PHE A 54 5.06 -2.60 -1.03
C PHE A 54 5.16 -1.30 -1.82
N ILE A 55 4.31 -0.36 -1.45
CA ILE A 55 4.21 0.95 -2.07
C ILE A 55 4.32 1.98 -0.96
N VAL A 56 5.01 3.08 -1.21
CA VAL A 56 4.98 4.22 -0.30
C VAL A 56 4.58 5.46 -1.08
N ALA A 57 3.77 6.29 -0.45
CA ALA A 57 3.34 7.56 -1.00
C ALA A 57 3.66 8.65 0.00
N ASN A 58 4.31 9.70 -0.44
CA ASN A 58 4.69 10.79 0.46
C ASN A 58 4.84 12.08 -0.33
N THR A 59 4.76 13.18 0.38
CA THR A 59 5.04 14.50 -0.17
C THR A 59 6.51 14.91 0.03
N ASP A 60 7.25 14.14 0.79
CA ASP A 60 8.64 14.41 1.14
C ASP A 60 9.55 13.56 0.29
N SER A 61 10.28 14.19 -0.63
CA SER A 61 11.17 13.49 -1.55
C SER A 61 12.29 12.75 -0.83
N GLN A 62 12.82 13.34 0.23
CA GLN A 62 13.93 12.71 0.94
C GLN A 62 13.47 11.43 1.64
N ALA A 63 12.29 11.47 2.23
CA ALA A 63 11.75 10.28 2.87
C ALA A 63 11.52 9.17 1.86
N LEU A 64 11.06 9.51 0.67
CA LEU A 64 10.88 8.52 -0.40
C LEU A 64 12.19 7.90 -0.81
N ASP A 65 13.24 8.71 -0.94
CA ASP A 65 14.55 8.19 -1.35
C ASP A 65 15.08 7.17 -0.35
N GLN A 66 14.72 7.29 0.91
CA GLN A 66 15.18 6.39 1.94
C GLN A 66 14.29 5.17 2.13
N SER A 67 13.18 5.10 1.42
CA SER A 67 12.26 3.99 1.57
C SER A 67 12.79 2.73 0.91
N ARG A 68 12.45 1.58 1.48
CA ARG A 68 12.79 0.28 0.94
C ARG A 68 11.71 -0.31 0.07
N ALA A 69 10.61 0.40 -0.15
CA ALA A 69 9.53 -0.09 -0.98
C ALA A 69 9.97 -0.14 -2.44
N SER A 70 9.44 -1.11 -3.18
CA SER A 70 9.75 -1.23 -4.60
C SER A 70 9.04 -0.17 -5.43
N VAL A 71 7.90 0.34 -4.96
CA VAL A 71 7.15 1.38 -5.65
C VAL A 71 7.09 2.60 -4.74
N LYS A 72 7.51 3.73 -5.28
CA LYS A 72 7.52 4.98 -4.53
C LYS A 72 6.75 6.01 -5.32
N ILE A 73 5.81 6.68 -4.67
CA ILE A 73 4.96 7.68 -5.31
C ILE A 73 5.15 8.99 -4.58
N GLU A 74 5.63 9.99 -5.29
CA GLU A 74 5.65 11.34 -4.75
C GLU A 74 4.33 12.02 -5.10
N ILE A 75 3.59 12.42 -4.07
CA ILE A 75 2.30 13.07 -4.28
C ILE A 75 2.42 14.53 -3.94
N GLY A 76 1.62 15.35 -4.63
CA GLY A 76 1.55 16.77 -4.35
C GLY A 76 2.80 17.54 -4.67
N LEU A 77 3.56 17.13 -5.68
CA LEU A 77 4.82 17.78 -6.02
C LEU A 77 4.62 19.24 -6.35
N ARG A 78 3.55 19.58 -7.07
CA ARG A 78 3.29 20.98 -7.39
C ARG A 78 2.98 21.79 -6.16
N LEU A 79 2.31 21.17 -5.20
CA LEU A 79 1.86 21.86 -4.00
C LEU A 79 2.99 22.03 -3.00
N THR A 80 3.81 20.98 -2.80
CA THR A 80 4.82 20.98 -1.75
C THR A 80 6.23 21.12 -2.24
N LYS A 81 6.45 20.91 -3.55
CA LYS A 81 7.77 20.96 -4.18
C LYS A 81 8.75 19.98 -3.54
N GLY A 82 8.21 18.87 -3.03
CA GLY A 82 9.03 17.82 -2.43
C GLY A 82 9.43 18.07 -0.99
N LEU A 83 8.91 19.13 -0.38
CA LEU A 83 9.31 19.51 0.98
C LEU A 83 8.40 18.95 2.07
N GLY A 84 7.35 18.23 1.69
CA GLY A 84 6.46 17.64 2.67
C GLY A 84 5.26 18.52 2.98
N ALA A 85 4.36 18.00 3.80
CA ALA A 85 3.10 18.67 4.12
C ALA A 85 3.19 19.60 5.33
N GLY A 86 4.32 19.61 6.03
CA GLY A 86 4.50 20.47 7.20
C GLY A 86 3.53 20.15 8.31
N ALA A 87 3.18 18.89 8.49
CA ALA A 87 2.23 18.43 9.51
C ALA A 87 0.81 18.99 9.31
N ASP A 88 0.49 19.46 8.11
CA ASP A 88 -0.84 19.98 7.81
C ASP A 88 -1.64 18.94 7.04
N PRO A 89 -2.68 18.34 7.66
CA PRO A 89 -3.49 17.33 6.97
C PRO A 89 -4.18 17.83 5.72
N ASN A 90 -4.50 19.13 5.64
CA ASN A 90 -5.12 19.68 4.43
C ASN A 90 -4.17 19.61 3.25
N VAL A 91 -2.89 19.88 3.48
CA VAL A 91 -1.88 19.75 2.43
C VAL A 91 -1.75 18.31 1.99
N GLY A 92 -1.74 17.37 2.94
CA GLY A 92 -1.68 15.96 2.60
C GLY A 92 -2.88 15.51 1.78
N ARG A 93 -4.06 15.98 2.13
CA ARG A 93 -5.27 15.64 1.39
C ARG A 93 -5.23 16.19 -0.03
N GLN A 94 -4.83 17.44 -0.17
CA GLN A 94 -4.71 18.04 -1.48
C GLN A 94 -3.67 17.35 -2.34
N ALA A 95 -2.57 16.94 -1.71
CA ALA A 95 -1.52 16.22 -2.43
C ALA A 95 -2.05 14.91 -3.02
N ALA A 96 -2.83 14.16 -2.25
CA ALA A 96 -3.40 12.92 -2.76
C ALA A 96 -4.42 13.19 -3.87
N LEU A 97 -5.22 14.23 -3.73
CA LEU A 97 -6.20 14.58 -4.76
C LEU A 97 -5.52 15.02 -6.05
N GLU A 98 -4.37 15.63 -5.94
CA GLU A 98 -3.61 16.07 -7.12
C GLU A 98 -3.11 14.88 -7.95
N ASP A 99 -2.79 13.77 -7.30
CA ASP A 99 -2.16 12.63 -7.97
C ASP A 99 -3.03 11.39 -7.93
N THR A 100 -4.33 11.57 -8.04
CA THR A 100 -5.31 10.48 -7.98
C THR A 100 -5.01 9.37 -8.98
N GLU A 101 -4.69 9.74 -10.23
CA GLU A 101 -4.46 8.72 -11.25
C GLU A 101 -3.23 7.86 -10.95
N THR A 102 -2.17 8.48 -10.47
CA THR A 102 -0.97 7.74 -10.13
C THR A 102 -1.25 6.75 -9.02
N ILE A 103 -2.03 7.17 -8.03
CA ILE A 103 -2.38 6.30 -6.91
C ILE A 103 -3.24 5.13 -7.42
N ILE A 104 -4.24 5.42 -8.25
CA ILE A 104 -5.11 4.37 -8.79
C ILE A 104 -4.29 3.36 -9.57
N GLN A 105 -3.35 3.82 -10.39
CA GLN A 105 -2.52 2.91 -11.16
C GLN A 105 -1.66 2.03 -10.26
N ALA A 106 -1.13 2.59 -9.19
CA ALA A 106 -0.30 1.82 -8.27
C ALA A 106 -1.09 0.73 -7.55
N LEU A 107 -2.37 0.99 -7.26
CA LEU A 107 -3.21 0.05 -6.54
C LEU A 107 -3.92 -0.92 -7.47
N SER A 108 -3.85 -0.70 -8.76
CA SER A 108 -4.59 -1.48 -9.74
C SER A 108 -4.13 -2.93 -9.74
N GLY A 109 -5.07 -3.85 -9.90
CA GLY A 109 -4.76 -5.26 -9.99
C GLY A 109 -4.62 -5.97 -8.65
N ALA A 110 -4.76 -5.27 -7.55
CA ALA A 110 -4.66 -5.90 -6.24
C ALA A 110 -5.98 -6.56 -5.86
N ASP A 111 -5.87 -7.74 -5.27
CA ASP A 111 -7.04 -8.41 -4.69
C ASP A 111 -7.31 -7.89 -3.29
N MET A 112 -6.27 -7.41 -2.61
CA MET A 112 -6.39 -6.88 -1.25
C MET A 112 -5.38 -5.76 -1.08
N ILE A 113 -5.82 -4.67 -0.46
CA ILE A 113 -4.98 -3.50 -0.24
C ILE A 113 -5.02 -3.16 1.23
N PHE A 114 -3.83 -3.06 1.83
CA PHE A 114 -3.68 -2.57 3.20
C PHE A 114 -3.09 -1.17 3.15
N ILE A 115 -3.66 -0.27 3.93
CA ILE A 115 -3.19 1.10 4.00
C ILE A 115 -2.70 1.37 5.41
N THR A 116 -1.47 1.84 5.53
CA THR A 116 -0.91 2.18 6.83
C THR A 116 -0.42 3.63 6.81
N ALA A 117 -0.74 4.35 7.87
CA ALA A 117 -0.37 5.76 7.99
C ALA A 117 -0.18 6.08 9.46
N GLY A 118 0.77 6.96 9.74
CA GLY A 118 0.96 7.43 11.09
C GLY A 118 -0.07 8.48 11.46
N MET A 119 -0.38 8.59 12.73
CA MET A 119 -1.27 9.63 13.23
C MET A 119 -0.47 10.90 13.50
N GLY A 120 -1.10 12.03 13.27
CA GLY A 120 -0.51 13.33 13.62
C GLY A 120 0.39 13.93 12.56
N GLY A 121 0.73 13.19 11.51
CA GLY A 121 1.48 13.75 10.40
C GLY A 121 0.57 14.41 9.40
N GLY A 122 1.13 15.31 8.59
CA GLY A 122 0.32 16.01 7.59
C GLY A 122 -0.08 15.10 6.44
N THR A 123 0.90 14.43 5.84
CA THR A 123 0.63 13.61 4.65
C THR A 123 -0.22 12.39 5.01
N GLY A 124 0.19 11.64 6.04
CA GLY A 124 -0.52 10.42 6.37
C GLY A 124 -1.94 10.69 6.81
N THR A 125 -2.13 11.64 7.71
CA THR A 125 -3.44 11.96 8.25
C THR A 125 -4.38 12.47 7.17
N GLY A 126 -3.88 13.30 6.27
CA GLY A 126 -4.73 13.90 5.23
C GLY A 126 -4.92 13.03 4.01
N ALA A 127 -3.87 12.34 3.58
CA ALA A 127 -3.92 11.59 2.32
C ALA A 127 -4.52 10.19 2.46
N ALA A 128 -4.34 9.55 3.61
CA ALA A 128 -4.80 8.17 3.76
C ALA A 128 -6.30 8.00 3.50
N PRO A 129 -7.19 8.87 4.00
CA PRO A 129 -8.61 8.72 3.68
C PRO A 129 -8.89 8.83 2.18
N VAL A 130 -8.18 9.70 1.48
CA VAL A 130 -8.36 9.85 0.04
C VAL A 130 -7.94 8.55 -0.65
N ILE A 131 -6.79 8.02 -0.28
CA ILE A 131 -6.29 6.78 -0.87
C ILE A 131 -7.25 5.64 -0.58
N ALA A 132 -7.78 5.57 0.63
CA ALA A 132 -8.72 4.52 0.98
C ALA A 132 -9.98 4.58 0.11
N SER A 133 -10.43 5.78 -0.23
CA SER A 133 -11.62 5.91 -1.07
C SER A 133 -11.36 5.53 -2.52
N LEU A 134 -10.10 5.55 -2.95
CA LEU A 134 -9.72 5.17 -4.30
C LEU A 134 -9.48 3.67 -4.44
N ALA A 135 -9.24 3.01 -3.34
CA ALA A 135 -8.98 1.56 -3.33
C ALA A 135 -10.28 0.72 -3.47
#